data_8480459feffb916b826aaba99af5b740
#
_entry.id   8480459feffb916b826aaba99af5b740
#
_cell.length_a   1.000
_cell.length_b   1.000
_cell.length_c   1.000
_cell.angle_alpha   90.00
_cell.angle_beta   90.00
_cell.angle_gamma   90.00
#
_symmetry.space_group_name_H-M   'P 1'
#
loop_
_entity.id
_entity.type
_entity.pdbx_description
1 polymer ?
#
loop_
_entity_poly.entity_id
_entity_poly.type
_entity_poly.pdbx_seq_one_letter_code
_entity_poly.pdbx_strand_id
1 'polypeptide(L)'
;WLELKTHPGRRHDNDPVSWEMIIAEQHNIFKKHPKTKFINAHLGWYGSDLKRLGELMDQFPNMYTEIGAVIAELGRQPRAANAFITKYQDRVLFGKDSWVPEEYETYFRVLETEDEYFPYHKRYHAFWRMYGIGLSDEVLKKVYYKNAIKLIPRIDKSLFPN
;
A
#
# COMPACT_ATOMS: atom_id res chain seq x y z
N TRP A 1 -15.28 10.77 -6.43
CA TRP A 1 -16.16 11.74 -7.15
C TRP A 1 -15.63 13.18 -7.10
N LEU A 2 -15.32 13.72 -5.93
CA LEU A 2 -14.84 15.09 -5.78
C LEU A 2 -13.48 15.29 -6.44
N GLU A 3 -12.56 14.36 -6.28
CA GLU A 3 -11.26 14.38 -6.94
C GLU A 3 -11.40 14.40 -8.46
N LEU A 4 -12.25 13.55 -9.03
CA LEU A 4 -12.50 13.49 -10.46
C LEU A 4 -13.18 14.76 -11.02
N LYS A 5 -13.95 15.47 -10.17
CA LYS A 5 -14.50 16.78 -10.56
C LYS A 5 -13.44 17.88 -10.57
N THR A 6 -12.52 17.86 -9.63
CA THR A 6 -11.44 18.85 -9.53
C THR A 6 -10.27 18.55 -10.49
N HIS A 7 -10.15 17.30 -10.93
CA HIS A 7 -9.11 16.84 -11.85
C HIS A 7 -9.70 15.99 -12.98
N PRO A 8 -10.45 16.60 -13.93
CA PRO A 8 -11.16 15.85 -14.97
C PRO A 8 -10.24 15.03 -15.89
N GLY A 9 -8.95 15.41 -16.01
CA GLY A 9 -7.97 14.64 -16.77
C GLY A 9 -7.58 13.28 -16.15
N ARG A 10 -8.05 13.00 -14.92
CA ARG A 10 -7.88 11.67 -14.26
C ARG A 10 -9.06 10.74 -14.49
N ARG A 11 -10.02 11.14 -15.32
CA ARG A 11 -11.14 10.29 -15.70
C ARG A 11 -10.74 9.38 -16.85
N HIS A 12 -11.11 8.12 -16.72
CA HIS A 12 -10.80 7.05 -17.67
C HIS A 12 -12.07 6.43 -18.28
N ASP A 13 -13.19 7.15 -18.24
CA ASP A 13 -14.51 6.65 -18.70
C ASP A 13 -14.52 6.26 -20.19
N ASN A 14 -13.60 6.84 -20.97
CA ASN A 14 -13.48 6.62 -22.42
C ASN A 14 -12.22 5.83 -22.80
N ASP A 15 -11.52 5.24 -21.85
CA ASP A 15 -10.34 4.45 -22.16
C ASP A 15 -10.75 3.19 -22.93
N PRO A 16 -10.00 2.81 -23.97
CA PRO A 16 -10.31 1.64 -24.79
C PRO A 16 -10.19 0.32 -24.05
N VAL A 17 -9.50 0.33 -22.92
CA VAL A 17 -9.27 -0.85 -22.07
C VAL A 17 -9.80 -0.56 -20.68
N SER A 18 -10.70 -1.41 -20.18
CA SER A 18 -11.26 -1.24 -18.82
C SER A 18 -10.21 -1.50 -17.74
N TRP A 19 -10.43 -0.93 -16.55
CA TRP A 19 -9.60 -1.19 -15.38
C TRP A 19 -9.53 -2.70 -15.06
N GLU A 20 -10.63 -3.43 -15.19
CA GLU A 20 -10.70 -4.87 -14.96
C GLU A 20 -9.80 -5.64 -15.92
N MET A 21 -9.72 -5.23 -17.17
CA MET A 21 -8.84 -5.86 -18.15
C MET A 21 -7.36 -5.63 -17.81
N ILE A 22 -6.99 -4.39 -17.44
CA ILE A 22 -5.61 -4.07 -17.04
C ILE A 22 -5.20 -4.87 -15.80
N ILE A 23 -6.07 -4.94 -14.81
CA ILE A 23 -5.81 -5.71 -13.59
C ILE A 23 -5.76 -7.22 -13.86
N ALA A 24 -6.58 -7.72 -14.76
CA ALA A 24 -6.51 -9.13 -15.17
C ALA A 24 -5.16 -9.48 -15.82
N GLU A 25 -4.60 -8.59 -16.63
CA GLU A 25 -3.26 -8.76 -17.20
C GLU A 25 -2.17 -8.79 -16.12
N GLN A 26 -2.27 -7.94 -15.10
CA GLN A 26 -1.37 -7.98 -13.95
C GLN A 26 -1.42 -9.34 -13.24
N HIS A 27 -2.62 -9.87 -12.97
CA HIS A 27 -2.79 -11.18 -12.34
C HIS A 27 -2.28 -12.32 -13.22
N ASN A 28 -2.44 -12.23 -14.54
CA ASN A 28 -1.92 -13.20 -15.49
C ASN A 28 -0.40 -13.29 -15.43
N ILE A 29 0.31 -12.16 -15.22
CA ILE A 29 1.77 -12.17 -15.04
C ILE A 29 2.15 -12.94 -13.78
N PHE A 30 1.49 -12.72 -12.65
CA PHE A 30 1.77 -13.44 -11.40
C PHE A 30 1.57 -14.94 -11.57
N LYS A 31 0.49 -15.34 -12.24
CA LYS A 31 0.16 -16.74 -12.53
C LYS A 31 1.16 -17.41 -13.46
N LYS A 32 1.59 -16.71 -14.53
CA LYS A 32 2.55 -17.23 -15.51
C LYS A 32 3.96 -17.39 -14.95
N HIS A 33 4.31 -16.59 -13.94
CA HIS A 33 5.66 -16.56 -13.38
C HIS A 33 5.68 -16.85 -11.87
N PRO A 34 5.24 -18.04 -11.43
CA PRO A 34 5.04 -18.34 -10.00
C PRO A 34 6.35 -18.36 -9.18
N LYS A 35 7.50 -18.51 -9.85
CA LYS A 35 8.83 -18.47 -9.21
C LYS A 35 9.40 -17.06 -9.09
N THR A 36 8.81 -16.07 -9.76
CA THR A 36 9.21 -14.66 -9.68
C THR A 36 8.45 -13.99 -8.55
N LYS A 37 9.15 -13.30 -7.68
CA LYS A 37 8.54 -12.45 -6.66
C LYS A 37 8.22 -11.09 -7.26
N PHE A 38 6.98 -10.66 -7.13
CA PHE A 38 6.51 -9.37 -7.63
C PHE A 38 6.19 -8.45 -6.44
N ILE A 39 6.73 -7.24 -6.46
CA ILE A 39 6.30 -6.17 -5.55
C ILE A 39 5.29 -5.33 -6.32
N ASN A 40 4.02 -5.50 -5.97
CA ASN A 40 2.92 -4.79 -6.60
C ASN A 40 2.75 -3.42 -5.94
N ALA A 41 3.07 -2.36 -6.68
CA ALA A 41 3.05 -1.00 -6.16
C ALA A 41 1.64 -0.56 -5.73
N HIS A 42 1.56 0.34 -4.75
CA HIS A 42 0.34 1.01 -4.32
C HIS A 42 -0.81 0.06 -3.95
N LEU A 43 -0.47 -1.02 -3.20
CA LEU A 43 -1.41 -2.11 -2.88
C LEU A 43 -2.08 -2.70 -4.14
N GLY A 44 -1.42 -2.65 -5.29
CA GLY A 44 -1.98 -3.12 -6.56
C GLY A 44 -3.25 -2.39 -6.99
N TRP A 45 -3.42 -1.14 -6.54
CA TRP A 45 -4.61 -0.31 -6.72
C TRP A 45 -5.87 -0.83 -5.98
N TYR A 46 -5.69 -1.69 -4.98
CA TYR A 46 -6.77 -2.18 -4.12
C TYR A 46 -6.81 -1.53 -2.73
N GLY A 47 -6.21 -0.34 -2.56
CA GLY A 47 -6.18 0.35 -1.27
C GLY A 47 -7.54 0.59 -0.63
N SER A 48 -8.60 0.72 -1.43
CA SER A 48 -9.99 0.87 -0.97
C SER A 48 -10.77 -0.45 -0.89
N ASP A 49 -10.19 -1.59 -1.30
CA ASP A 49 -10.78 -2.92 -1.21
C ASP A 49 -9.76 -3.95 -0.70
N LEU A 50 -9.42 -3.82 0.59
CA LEU A 50 -8.44 -4.69 1.24
C LEU A 50 -8.89 -6.15 1.35
N LYS A 51 -10.19 -6.41 1.32
CA LYS A 51 -10.73 -7.77 1.28
C LYS A 51 -10.31 -8.44 -0.04
N ARG A 52 -10.56 -7.78 -1.16
CA ARG A 52 -10.19 -8.28 -2.49
C ARG A 52 -8.69 -8.44 -2.63
N LEU A 53 -7.91 -7.48 -2.14
CA LEU A 53 -6.45 -7.59 -2.09
C LEU A 53 -6.00 -8.82 -1.32
N GLY A 54 -6.61 -9.09 -0.16
CA GLY A 54 -6.31 -10.28 0.63
C GLY A 54 -6.58 -11.58 -0.11
N GLU A 55 -7.71 -11.69 -0.79
CA GLU A 55 -8.04 -12.85 -1.64
C GLU A 55 -6.99 -13.06 -2.74
N LEU A 56 -6.50 -11.99 -3.36
CA LEU A 56 -5.43 -12.05 -4.37
C LEU A 56 -4.10 -12.48 -3.77
N MET A 57 -3.74 -11.97 -2.59
CA MET A 57 -2.52 -12.38 -1.90
C MET A 57 -2.58 -13.85 -1.46
N ASP A 58 -3.75 -14.37 -1.10
CA ASP A 58 -3.94 -15.80 -0.80
C ASP A 58 -3.81 -16.65 -2.09
N GLN A 59 -4.31 -16.14 -3.22
CA GLN A 59 -4.21 -16.80 -4.52
C GLN A 59 -2.80 -16.78 -5.12
N PHE A 60 -2.05 -15.69 -4.92
CA PHE A 60 -0.73 -15.49 -5.50
C PHE A 60 0.34 -15.38 -4.41
N PRO A 61 0.94 -16.47 -3.96
CA PRO A 61 1.96 -16.46 -2.89
C PRO A 61 3.25 -15.73 -3.29
N ASN A 62 3.48 -15.51 -4.57
CA ASN A 62 4.62 -14.76 -5.12
C ASN A 62 4.36 -13.24 -5.23
N MET A 63 3.16 -12.79 -4.86
CA MET A 63 2.78 -11.37 -4.82
C MET A 63 3.14 -10.76 -3.46
N TYR A 64 3.94 -9.74 -3.49
CA TYR A 64 4.20 -8.78 -2.41
C TYR A 64 3.57 -7.45 -2.78
N THR A 65 3.44 -6.53 -1.84
CA THR A 65 2.89 -5.20 -2.12
C THR A 65 3.56 -4.13 -1.25
N GLU A 66 3.43 -2.89 -1.65
CA GLU A 66 3.91 -1.74 -0.88
C GLU A 66 2.83 -0.66 -0.76
N ILE A 67 3.00 0.25 0.20
CA ILE A 67 1.97 1.20 0.64
C ILE A 67 2.14 2.62 0.08
N GLY A 68 3.02 2.83 -0.87
CA GLY A 68 3.22 4.13 -1.50
C GLY A 68 1.92 4.68 -2.08
N ALA A 69 1.74 5.98 -2.03
CA ALA A 69 0.57 6.72 -2.52
C ALA A 69 -0.81 6.36 -1.95
N VAL A 70 -0.95 5.26 -1.19
CA VAL A 70 -2.26 4.76 -0.71
C VAL A 70 -2.47 4.89 0.81
N ILE A 71 -1.62 5.67 1.48
CA ILE A 71 -1.72 5.86 2.93
C ILE A 71 -3.04 6.55 3.34
N ALA A 72 -3.60 7.38 2.45
CA ALA A 72 -4.88 8.05 2.69
C ALA A 72 -6.05 7.05 2.74
N GLU A 73 -6.04 6.03 1.87
CA GLU A 73 -7.02 4.96 1.84
C GLU A 73 -6.91 4.08 3.08
N LEU A 74 -5.69 3.76 3.52
CA LEU A 74 -5.44 2.99 4.75
C LEU A 74 -5.92 3.74 5.98
N GLY A 75 -5.55 5.02 6.13
CA GLY A 75 -5.97 5.86 7.28
C GLY A 75 -7.46 6.15 7.35
N ARG A 76 -8.22 5.91 6.29
CA ARG A 76 -9.69 6.01 6.26
C ARG A 76 -10.40 4.77 6.79
N GLN A 77 -9.73 3.63 6.82
CA GLN A 77 -10.28 2.33 7.23
C GLN A 77 -9.37 1.62 8.25
N PRO A 78 -9.09 2.25 9.41
CA PRO A 78 -7.99 1.83 10.29
C PRO A 78 -8.11 0.38 10.77
N ARG A 79 -9.30 -0.09 11.13
CA ARG A 79 -9.50 -1.48 11.58
C ARG A 79 -9.24 -2.50 10.47
N ALA A 80 -9.74 -2.24 9.27
CA ALA A 80 -9.50 -3.13 8.12
C ALA A 80 -8.02 -3.10 7.70
N ALA A 81 -7.39 -1.93 7.74
CA ALA A 81 -5.97 -1.77 7.41
C ALA A 81 -5.07 -2.49 8.42
N ASN A 82 -5.33 -2.36 9.73
CA ASN A 82 -4.60 -3.10 10.77
C ASN A 82 -4.72 -4.61 10.55
N ALA A 83 -5.95 -5.12 10.41
CA ALA A 83 -6.20 -6.55 10.22
C ALA A 83 -5.52 -7.09 8.96
N PHE A 84 -5.58 -6.34 7.84
CA PHE A 84 -4.95 -6.71 6.58
C PHE A 84 -3.42 -6.76 6.71
N ILE A 85 -2.80 -5.68 7.18
CA ILE A 85 -1.33 -5.61 7.29
C ILE A 85 -0.82 -6.64 8.28
N THR A 86 -1.48 -6.84 9.42
CA THR A 86 -1.12 -7.88 10.40
C THR A 86 -1.20 -9.28 9.80
N LYS A 87 -2.26 -9.61 9.05
CA LYS A 87 -2.39 -10.92 8.38
C LYS A 87 -1.29 -11.14 7.35
N TYR A 88 -0.96 -10.12 6.56
CA TYR A 88 0.00 -10.23 5.45
C TYR A 88 1.35 -9.58 5.76
N GLN A 89 1.70 -9.44 7.04
CA GLN A 89 2.87 -8.72 7.54
C GLN A 89 4.22 -9.12 6.93
N ASP A 90 4.33 -10.33 6.40
CA ASP A 90 5.55 -10.85 5.77
C ASP A 90 5.64 -10.54 4.26
N ARG A 91 4.61 -9.88 3.70
CA ARG A 91 4.50 -9.57 2.27
C ARG A 91 4.10 -8.13 1.97
N VAL A 92 3.94 -7.29 2.99
CA VAL A 92 3.70 -5.85 2.85
C VAL A 92 5.01 -5.11 3.14
N LEU A 93 5.38 -4.18 2.26
CA LEU A 93 6.58 -3.35 2.38
C LEU A 93 6.19 -1.89 2.58
N PHE A 94 7.05 -1.16 3.27
CA PHE A 94 7.00 0.29 3.26
C PHE A 94 7.46 0.79 1.88
N GLY A 95 6.74 1.75 1.32
CA GLY A 95 7.08 2.40 0.08
C GLY A 95 6.53 3.82 0.02
N LYS A 96 7.15 4.62 -0.82
CA LYS A 96 6.70 5.97 -1.14
C LYS A 96 7.18 6.35 -2.54
N ASP A 97 6.32 6.90 -3.37
CA ASP A 97 6.63 7.20 -4.78
C ASP A 97 7.51 8.42 -4.99
N SER A 98 7.68 9.27 -3.99
CA SER A 98 8.53 10.45 -4.10
C SER A 98 9.29 10.72 -2.81
N TRP A 99 10.51 11.24 -2.92
CA TRP A 99 11.30 11.68 -1.77
C TRP A 99 10.87 13.09 -1.36
N VAL A 100 9.95 13.18 -0.42
CA VAL A 100 9.51 14.43 0.23
C VAL A 100 9.48 14.17 1.73
N PRO A 101 10.53 14.54 2.49
CA PRO A 101 10.71 14.17 3.90
C PRO A 101 9.51 14.52 4.79
N GLU A 102 8.92 15.68 4.60
CA GLU A 102 7.80 16.18 5.41
C GLU A 102 6.52 15.32 5.28
N GLU A 103 6.38 14.60 4.19
CA GLU A 103 5.25 13.71 3.98
C GLU A 103 5.35 12.40 4.78
N TYR A 104 6.56 12.00 5.17
CA TYR A 104 6.79 10.76 5.94
C TYR A 104 6.17 10.81 7.33
N GLU A 105 6.11 11.97 7.96
CA GLU A 105 5.42 12.14 9.25
C GLU A 105 3.98 11.64 9.22
N THR A 106 3.27 11.89 8.12
CA THR A 106 1.90 11.39 7.94
C THR A 106 1.86 9.87 7.81
N TYR A 107 2.82 9.28 7.11
CA TYR A 107 2.92 7.83 6.98
C TYR A 107 3.17 7.17 8.33
N PHE A 108 4.15 7.68 9.09
CA PHE A 108 4.45 7.16 10.42
C PHE A 108 3.26 7.33 11.37
N ARG A 109 2.62 8.50 11.36
CA ARG A 109 1.44 8.75 12.18
C ARG A 109 0.31 7.75 11.89
N VAL A 110 0.04 7.48 10.62
CA VAL A 110 -0.97 6.47 10.25
C VAL A 110 -0.58 5.08 10.70
N LEU A 111 0.68 4.66 10.50
CA LEU A 111 1.09 3.29 10.78
C LEU A 111 1.27 3.00 12.28
N GLU A 112 1.83 3.98 13.04
CA GLU A 112 2.33 3.77 14.39
C GLU A 112 1.35 4.17 15.49
N THR A 113 0.41 5.11 15.21
CA THR A 113 -0.44 5.67 16.25
C THR A 113 -1.89 5.19 16.14
N GLU A 114 -2.67 5.44 17.20
CA GLU A 114 -4.12 5.32 17.22
C GLU A 114 -4.80 6.71 17.19
N ASP A 115 -4.07 7.72 16.71
CA ASP A 115 -4.58 9.08 16.61
C ASP A 115 -5.83 9.14 15.73
N GLU A 116 -6.77 10.02 16.09
CA GLU A 116 -8.03 10.17 15.39
C GLU A 116 -8.14 11.51 14.66
N TYR A 117 -8.84 11.49 13.53
CA TYR A 117 -9.37 12.66 12.84
C TYR A 117 -8.33 13.70 12.43
N PHE A 118 -7.18 13.31 11.89
CA PHE A 118 -6.14 14.22 11.43
C PHE A 118 -6.13 14.40 9.91
N PRO A 119 -5.56 15.52 9.38
CA PRO A 119 -5.54 15.78 7.95
C PRO A 119 -4.48 14.94 7.22
N TYR A 120 -4.76 14.65 5.95
CA TYR A 120 -3.75 14.17 5.02
C TYR A 120 -2.85 15.33 4.57
N HIS A 121 -1.57 15.06 4.31
CA HIS A 121 -0.61 16.09 3.91
C HIS A 121 -0.88 16.69 2.52
N LYS A 122 -1.49 15.93 1.62
CA LYS A 122 -1.89 16.42 0.27
C LYS A 122 -3.35 16.86 0.27
N ARG A 123 -3.59 18.15 0.38
CA ARG A 123 -4.93 18.73 0.54
C ARG A 123 -5.94 18.36 -0.56
N TYR A 124 -5.46 18.04 -1.77
CA TYR A 124 -6.31 17.76 -2.93
C TYR A 124 -6.46 16.28 -3.27
N HIS A 125 -5.82 15.38 -2.50
CA HIS A 125 -5.87 13.95 -2.76
C HIS A 125 -6.83 13.19 -1.84
N ALA A 126 -7.02 13.67 -0.60
CA ALA A 126 -7.97 13.09 0.33
C ALA A 126 -8.84 14.20 0.95
N PHE A 127 -10.13 14.14 0.71
CA PHE A 127 -11.13 15.06 1.25
C PHE A 127 -11.77 14.53 2.55
N TRP A 128 -11.12 13.57 3.18
CA TRP A 128 -11.51 12.97 4.44
C TRP A 128 -10.42 13.13 5.48
N ARG A 129 -10.77 12.91 6.72
CA ARG A 129 -9.82 12.80 7.82
C ARG A 129 -9.31 11.37 7.94
N MET A 130 -8.12 11.24 8.46
CA MET A 130 -7.46 9.96 8.65
C MET A 130 -7.38 9.57 10.11
N TYR A 131 -7.11 8.31 10.34
CA TYR A 131 -6.96 7.68 11.63
C TYR A 131 -5.70 6.83 11.64
N GLY A 132 -5.04 6.77 12.77
CA GLY A 132 -3.95 5.84 12.98
C GLY A 132 -4.46 4.40 12.99
N ILE A 133 -3.66 3.49 12.48
CA ILE A 133 -4.01 2.07 12.40
C ILE A 133 -3.36 1.22 13.50
N GLY A 134 -2.43 1.79 14.27
CA GLY A 134 -1.88 1.20 15.49
C GLY A 134 -1.22 -0.15 15.26
N LEU A 135 -0.29 -0.26 14.33
CA LEU A 135 0.44 -1.51 14.11
C LEU A 135 1.40 -1.77 15.27
N SER A 136 1.52 -3.03 15.68
CA SER A 136 2.51 -3.42 16.68
C SER A 136 3.95 -3.25 16.16
N ASP A 137 4.91 -3.05 17.08
CA ASP A 137 6.33 -2.89 16.75
C ASP A 137 6.86 -4.04 15.88
N GLU A 138 6.41 -5.27 16.13
CA GLU A 138 6.86 -6.42 15.35
C GLU A 138 6.36 -6.37 13.91
N VAL A 139 5.14 -5.90 13.68
CA VAL A 139 4.59 -5.69 12.34
C VAL A 139 5.28 -4.50 11.66
N LEU A 140 5.49 -3.40 12.39
CA LEU A 140 6.19 -2.21 11.88
C LEU A 140 7.61 -2.56 11.40
N LYS A 141 8.41 -3.29 12.19
CA LYS A 141 9.74 -3.75 11.79
C LYS A 141 9.72 -4.56 10.49
N LYS A 142 8.72 -5.43 10.30
CA LYS A 142 8.58 -6.20 9.06
C LYS A 142 8.26 -5.29 7.87
N VAL A 143 7.27 -4.42 8.02
CA VAL A 143 6.83 -3.49 6.96
C VAL A 143 7.95 -2.52 6.60
N TYR A 144 8.62 -1.91 7.58
CA TYR A 144 9.62 -0.87 7.33
C TYR A 144 10.90 -1.40 6.67
N TYR A 145 11.42 -2.55 7.11
CA TYR A 145 12.72 -2.98 6.60
C TYR A 145 12.92 -4.50 6.48
N LYS A 146 12.42 -5.34 7.40
CA LYS A 146 12.75 -6.78 7.40
C LYS A 146 12.30 -7.47 6.11
N ASN A 147 11.13 -7.11 5.58
CA ASN A 147 10.64 -7.68 4.31
C ASN A 147 11.50 -7.24 3.12
N ALA A 148 11.91 -5.98 3.08
CA ALA A 148 12.81 -5.48 2.03
C ALA A 148 14.17 -6.20 2.07
N ILE A 149 14.77 -6.34 3.26
CA ILE A 149 16.04 -7.08 3.45
C ILE A 149 15.94 -8.54 2.99
N LYS A 150 14.79 -9.18 3.25
CA LYS A 150 14.54 -10.58 2.85
C LYS A 150 14.32 -10.73 1.34
N LEU A 151 13.71 -9.72 0.73
CA LEU A 151 13.22 -9.79 -0.65
C LEU A 151 14.23 -9.27 -1.67
N ILE A 152 14.93 -8.18 -1.34
CA ILE A 152 15.82 -7.47 -2.25
C ILE A 152 17.25 -8.00 -2.11
N PRO A 153 17.83 -8.63 -3.16
CA PRO A 153 19.21 -9.09 -3.11
C PRO A 153 20.20 -7.94 -2.96
N ARG A 154 21.29 -8.20 -2.23
CA ARG A 154 22.43 -7.26 -2.09
C ARG A 154 22.15 -5.99 -1.31
N ILE A 155 21.03 -5.90 -0.58
CA ILE A 155 20.84 -4.80 0.35
C ILE A 155 21.89 -4.87 1.46
N ASP A 156 22.50 -3.75 1.81
CA ASP A 156 23.46 -3.71 2.92
C ASP A 156 22.71 -3.78 4.25
N LYS A 157 22.80 -4.95 4.89
CA LYS A 157 22.07 -5.24 6.13
C LYS A 157 22.62 -4.45 7.33
N SER A 158 23.85 -3.97 7.26
CA SER A 158 24.48 -3.21 8.35
C SER A 158 23.83 -1.83 8.57
N LEU A 159 23.07 -1.35 7.59
CA LEU A 159 22.34 -0.08 7.66
C LEU A 159 21.03 -0.17 8.46
N PHE A 160 20.64 -1.38 8.90
CA PHE A 160 19.36 -1.61 9.58
C PHE A 160 19.56 -2.12 11.01
N PRO A 161 18.62 -1.82 11.93
CA PRO A 161 18.66 -2.36 13.28
C PRO A 161 18.59 -3.90 13.30
N ASN A 162 19.27 -4.50 14.27
CA ASN A 162 19.22 -5.95 14.52
C ASN A 162 17.86 -6.40 15.03
#